data_e434b1e1af36951a2d5129d021ffb26f
#
_entry.id   e434b1e1af36951a2d5129d021ffb26f
#
_cell.length_a   1.000
_cell.length_b   1.000
_cell.length_c   1.000
_cell.angle_alpha   90.00
_cell.angle_beta   90.00
_cell.angle_gamma   90.00
#
_symmetry.space_group_name_H-M   'P 1'
#
loop_
_entity.id
_entity.type
_entity.pdbx_description
1 polymer ?
#
loop_
_entity_poly.entity_id
_entity_poly.type
_entity_poly.pdbx_seq_one_letter_code
_entity_poly.pdbx_strand_id
1 'polypeptide(L)'
;DGVTDLAYYIAPAWQGRGVGTFMLDNLLREARARHMRKACGIIFADNAGSIALMRRFGFTQFGLMPAAATDSTGTMRDMSYWYLDL
;
A
#
# COMPACT_ATOMS: atom_id res chain seq x y z
N ASP A 1 -8.68 -11.05 -16.77
CA ASP A 1 -9.69 -10.54 -15.94
C ASP A 1 -9.14 -9.51 -14.96
N GLY A 2 -9.76 -8.32 -14.90
CA GLY A 2 -9.22 -7.20 -14.15
C GLY A 2 -9.04 -7.44 -12.66
N VAL A 3 -9.90 -8.24 -12.04
CA VAL A 3 -9.84 -8.49 -10.60
C VAL A 3 -8.64 -9.34 -10.23
N THR A 4 -8.33 -10.35 -11.03
CA THR A 4 -7.22 -11.25 -10.75
C THR A 4 -5.86 -10.66 -11.10
N ASP A 5 -5.86 -9.49 -11.77
CA ASP A 5 -4.63 -8.84 -12.21
C ASP A 5 -4.10 -7.82 -11.18
N LEU A 6 -4.68 -7.77 -9.99
CA LEU A 6 -4.31 -6.80 -8.96
C LEU A 6 -3.60 -7.50 -7.80
N ALA A 7 -2.54 -6.88 -7.31
CA ALA A 7 -1.88 -7.26 -6.08
C ALA A 7 -2.12 -6.17 -5.05
N TYR A 8 -2.32 -6.54 -3.78
CA TYR A 8 -2.61 -5.61 -2.70
C TYR A 8 -1.53 -5.61 -1.65
N TYR A 9 -1.24 -4.42 -1.13
CA TYR A 9 -0.31 -4.23 -0.04
C TYR A 9 -0.99 -3.38 1.04
N ILE A 10 -1.00 -3.91 2.28
CA ILE A 10 -1.49 -3.17 3.43
C ILE A 10 -0.28 -2.91 4.31
N ALA A 11 0.01 -1.64 4.58
CA ALA A 11 1.22 -1.26 5.30
C ALA A 11 1.20 -1.83 6.72
N PRO A 12 2.23 -2.56 7.11
CA PRO A 12 2.36 -3.03 8.48
C PRO A 12 2.75 -1.91 9.43
N ALA A 13 2.57 -2.14 10.73
CA ALA A 13 2.86 -1.13 11.74
C ALA A 13 4.35 -0.98 12.04
N TRP A 14 5.20 -1.92 11.62
CA TRP A 14 6.63 -1.90 11.99
C TRP A 14 7.47 -1.20 10.94
N GLN A 15 7.45 0.10 10.98
CA GLN A 15 8.12 0.92 9.99
C GLN A 15 9.47 1.40 10.47
N GLY A 16 10.27 1.87 9.50
CA GLY A 16 11.58 2.43 9.79
C GLY A 16 12.70 1.42 9.95
N ARG A 17 12.44 0.15 9.70
CA ARG A 17 13.45 -0.91 9.83
C ARG A 17 13.74 -1.63 8.52
N GLY A 18 13.35 -1.06 7.41
CA GLY A 18 13.53 -1.69 6.10
C GLY A 18 12.57 -2.82 5.83
N VAL A 19 11.71 -3.19 6.78
CA VAL A 19 10.77 -4.29 6.62
C VAL A 19 9.73 -3.96 5.55
N GLY A 20 9.18 -2.74 5.58
CA GLY A 20 8.21 -2.32 4.57
C GLY A 20 8.79 -2.31 3.17
N THR A 21 10.03 -1.83 3.02
CA THR A 21 10.72 -1.83 1.74
C THR A 21 10.92 -3.24 1.23
N PHE A 22 11.38 -4.14 2.11
CA PHE A 22 11.62 -5.54 1.75
C PHE A 22 10.32 -6.21 1.32
N MET A 23 9.26 -6.04 2.10
CA MET A 23 7.98 -6.68 1.80
C MET A 23 7.34 -6.15 0.52
N LEU A 24 7.41 -4.84 0.30
CA LEU A 24 6.86 -4.25 -0.90
C LEU A 24 7.65 -4.65 -2.14
N ASP A 25 8.97 -4.71 -2.04
CA ASP A 25 9.81 -5.17 -3.13
C ASP A 25 9.46 -6.60 -3.52
N ASN A 26 9.29 -7.49 -2.54
CA ASN A 26 8.89 -8.87 -2.78
C ASN A 26 7.50 -8.98 -3.39
N LEU A 27 6.55 -8.17 -2.91
CA LEU A 27 5.20 -8.14 -3.47
C LEU A 27 5.25 -7.76 -4.94
N LEU A 28 6.01 -6.74 -5.30
CA LEU A 28 6.09 -6.28 -6.67
C LEU A 28 6.78 -7.30 -7.58
N ARG A 29 7.82 -7.97 -7.09
CA ARG A 29 8.47 -9.05 -7.83
C ARG A 29 7.51 -10.19 -8.12
N GLU A 30 6.75 -10.59 -7.10
CA GLU A 30 5.77 -11.65 -7.23
C GLU A 30 4.67 -11.26 -8.20
N ALA A 31 4.17 -10.04 -8.08
CA ALA A 31 3.11 -9.53 -8.94
C ALA A 31 3.56 -9.51 -10.42
N ARG A 32 4.79 -9.06 -10.65
CA ARG A 32 5.35 -9.06 -12.01
C ARG A 32 5.55 -10.47 -12.56
N ALA A 33 6.03 -11.37 -11.70
CA ALA A 33 6.21 -12.76 -12.10
C ALA A 33 4.90 -13.43 -12.47
N ARG A 34 3.78 -13.00 -11.87
CA ARG A 34 2.45 -13.51 -12.17
C ARG A 34 1.72 -12.72 -13.24
N HIS A 35 2.40 -11.79 -13.88
CA HIS A 35 1.85 -10.95 -14.95
C HIS A 35 0.64 -10.14 -14.50
N MET A 36 0.62 -9.68 -13.25
CA MET A 36 -0.41 -8.79 -12.76
C MET A 36 -0.21 -7.40 -13.35
N ARG A 37 -1.31 -6.69 -13.59
CA ARG A 37 -1.25 -5.39 -14.26
C ARG A 37 -1.03 -4.23 -13.30
N LYS A 38 -1.53 -4.34 -12.08
CA LYS A 38 -1.44 -3.25 -11.10
C LYS A 38 -1.15 -3.80 -9.71
N ALA A 39 -0.47 -2.97 -8.93
CA ALA A 39 -0.34 -3.18 -7.49
C ALA A 39 -1.07 -2.06 -6.78
N CYS A 40 -1.81 -2.37 -5.72
CA CYS A 40 -2.57 -1.39 -4.95
C CYS A 40 -2.07 -1.38 -3.52
N GLY A 41 -1.92 -0.18 -2.96
CA GLY A 41 -1.56 0.00 -1.56
C GLY A 41 -2.66 0.69 -0.80
N ILE A 42 -2.95 0.23 0.42
CA ILE A 42 -3.91 0.85 1.33
C ILE A 42 -3.17 1.14 2.62
N ILE A 43 -3.09 2.41 2.98
CA ILE A 43 -2.32 2.83 4.15
C ILE A 43 -3.07 3.91 4.91
N PHE A 44 -2.78 4.04 6.22
CA PHE A 44 -3.30 5.16 6.99
C PHE A 44 -2.85 6.47 6.38
N ALA A 45 -3.77 7.43 6.26
CA ALA A 45 -3.52 8.68 5.55
C ALA A 45 -2.45 9.55 6.22
N ASP A 46 -2.23 9.38 7.52
CA ASP A 46 -1.21 10.12 8.26
C ASP A 46 0.07 9.31 8.51
N ASN A 47 0.20 8.15 7.89
CA ASN A 47 1.39 7.32 8.05
C ASN A 47 2.49 7.80 7.09
N ALA A 48 3.29 8.77 7.57
CA ALA A 48 4.31 9.41 6.75
C ALA A 48 5.33 8.43 6.19
N GLY A 49 5.71 7.42 6.97
CA GLY A 49 6.67 6.41 6.52
C GLY A 49 6.14 5.57 5.37
N SER A 50 4.88 5.16 5.44
CA SER A 50 4.27 4.39 4.37
C SER A 50 4.02 5.23 3.12
N ILE A 51 3.66 6.50 3.31
CA ILE A 51 3.48 7.41 2.17
C ILE A 51 4.81 7.60 1.43
N ALA A 52 5.89 7.82 2.18
CA ALA A 52 7.21 7.95 1.59
C ALA A 52 7.61 6.68 0.82
N LEU A 53 7.27 5.52 1.37
CA LEU A 53 7.54 4.24 0.74
C LEU A 53 6.76 4.10 -0.58
N MET A 54 5.47 4.44 -0.57
CA MET A 54 4.67 4.40 -1.78
C MET A 54 5.26 5.28 -2.88
N ARG A 55 5.64 6.50 -2.53
CA ARG A 55 6.23 7.44 -3.49
C ARG A 55 7.57 6.97 -4.01
N ARG A 56 8.38 6.38 -3.14
CA ARG A 56 9.68 5.84 -3.51
C ARG A 56 9.58 4.75 -4.56
N PHE A 57 8.54 3.92 -4.48
CA PHE A 57 8.29 2.86 -5.45
C PHE A 57 7.50 3.32 -6.66
N GLY A 58 7.14 4.60 -6.74
CA GLY A 58 6.46 5.16 -7.89
C GLY A 58 4.94 5.03 -7.87
N PHE A 59 4.35 4.70 -6.72
CA PHE A 59 2.90 4.63 -6.61
C PHE A 59 2.28 6.03 -6.69
N THR A 60 1.06 6.07 -7.17
CA THR A 60 0.24 7.29 -7.24
C THR A 60 -0.94 7.14 -6.30
N GLN A 61 -1.22 8.16 -5.49
CA GLN A 61 -2.42 8.18 -4.66
C GLN A 61 -3.63 8.46 -5.54
N PHE A 62 -4.66 7.63 -5.41
CA PHE A 62 -5.88 7.81 -6.21
C PHE A 62 -7.14 7.96 -5.35
N GLY A 63 -7.03 7.87 -4.04
CA GLY A 63 -8.20 8.02 -3.20
C GLY A 63 -7.88 8.23 -1.73
N LEU A 64 -8.86 8.76 -1.03
CA LEU A 64 -8.84 8.94 0.42
C LEU A 64 -10.23 8.63 0.93
N MET A 65 -10.33 7.76 1.93
CA MET A 65 -11.58 7.45 2.59
C MET A 65 -11.52 7.92 4.03
N PRO A 66 -12.29 8.97 4.40
CA PRO A 66 -12.31 9.46 5.77
C PRO A 66 -12.93 8.42 6.70
N ALA A 67 -12.38 8.30 7.91
CA ALA A 67 -12.90 7.44 8.95
C ALA A 67 -13.18 6.02 8.46
N ALA A 68 -12.26 5.46 7.69
CA ALA A 68 -12.46 4.18 7.01
C ALA A 68 -12.06 2.99 7.87
N ALA A 69 -11.22 3.20 8.89
CA ALA A 69 -10.72 2.10 9.71
C ALA A 69 -10.53 2.55 11.13
N THR A 70 -10.64 1.60 12.07
CA THR A 70 -10.38 1.86 13.49
C THR A 70 -9.02 1.28 13.83
N ASP A 71 -8.16 2.08 14.47
CA ASP A 71 -6.85 1.61 14.88
C ASP A 71 -6.93 0.82 16.19
N SER A 72 -5.78 0.37 16.70
CA SER A 72 -5.72 -0.45 17.90
C SER A 72 -6.20 0.28 19.16
N THR A 73 -6.28 1.61 19.11
CA THR A 73 -6.77 2.42 20.24
C THR A 73 -8.26 2.73 20.17
N GLY A 74 -8.93 2.26 19.12
CA GLY A 74 -10.35 2.53 18.87
C GLY A 74 -10.61 3.84 18.16
N THR A 75 -9.57 4.53 17.71
CA THR A 75 -9.70 5.81 17.01
C THR A 75 -9.95 5.56 15.52
N MET A 76 -10.94 6.27 14.97
CA MET A 76 -11.23 6.20 13.53
C MET A 76 -10.13 6.92 12.75
N ARG A 77 -9.65 6.28 11.71
CA ARG A 77 -8.54 6.79 10.91
C ARG A 77 -8.92 6.86 9.44
N ASP A 78 -8.37 7.85 8.76
CA ASP A 78 -8.52 7.97 7.32
C ASP A 78 -7.56 7.02 6.63
N MET A 79 -8.00 6.46 5.49
CA MET A 79 -7.18 5.56 4.69
C MET A 79 -6.90 6.18 3.35
N SER A 80 -5.66 6.06 2.88
CA SER A 80 -5.28 6.50 1.54
C SER A 80 -5.06 5.29 0.64
N TYR A 81 -5.39 5.45 -0.63
CA TYR A 81 -5.37 4.39 -1.62
C TYR A 81 -4.41 4.75 -2.73
N TRP A 82 -3.53 3.83 -3.06
CA TRP A 82 -2.43 4.04 -3.99
C TRP A 82 -2.38 2.93 -5.03
N TYR A 83 -1.85 3.23 -6.20
CA TYR A 83 -1.66 2.22 -7.23
C TYR A 83 -0.33 2.40 -7.95
N LEU A 84 0.14 1.32 -8.55
CA LEU A 84 1.32 1.30 -9.42
C LEU A 84 1.02 0.40 -10.60
N ASP A 85 1.24 0.91 -11.81
CA ASP A 85 1.17 0.09 -13.02
C ASP A 85 2.44 -0.75 -13.12
N LEU A 86 2.27 -2.02 -13.33
CA LEU A 86 3.39 -2.97 -13.39
C LEU A 86 3.87 -3.26 -14.81
#